data_4a81a1f4d03ea8acc49ffd440faf2491
#
_entry.id   4a81a1f4d03ea8acc49ffd440faf2491
#
_cell.length_a   1.000
_cell.length_b   1.000
_cell.length_c   1.000
_cell.angle_alpha   90.00
_cell.angle_beta   90.00
_cell.angle_gamma   90.00
#
_symmetry.space_group_name_H-M   'P 1'
#
loop_
_entity.id
_entity.type
_entity.pdbx_description
1 polymer ?
#
loop_
_entity_poly.entity_id
_entity_poly.type
_entity_poly.pdbx_seq_one_letter_code
_entity_poly.pdbx_strand_id
1 'polypeptide(L)'
;MSESLKSKTVSGVLWSAIERFSLQGVQFIINILMARLLLPSDYGMIGMLAVFLQISQTFIDSGFSDALVQKKDRTETDLSTVFYFNIIISVLLYILLFIGAPYIAQFYRMPELTLVTRVIMLNLIFSSFAAVPKTILTIRIDFKSQ
;
A
#
# COMPACT_ATOMS: atom_id res chain seq x y z
N MET A 1 -6.55 27.42 29.06
CA MET A 1 -5.65 26.61 28.21
C MET A 1 -6.18 25.23 27.88
N SER A 2 -6.96 24.57 28.73
CA SER A 2 -7.54 23.23 28.49
C SER A 2 -8.69 23.19 27.47
N GLU A 3 -9.48 24.23 27.31
CA GLU A 3 -10.60 24.27 26.34
C GLU A 3 -10.12 24.32 24.88
N SER A 4 -9.03 25.01 24.60
CA SER A 4 -8.44 25.08 23.25
C SER A 4 -7.89 23.72 22.76
N LEU A 5 -7.34 22.91 23.67
CA LEU A 5 -6.85 21.57 23.34
C LEU A 5 -8.01 20.60 23.08
N LYS A 6 -9.04 20.63 23.93
CA LYS A 6 -10.26 19.82 23.73
C LYS A 6 -10.94 20.12 22.39
N SER A 7 -11.12 21.40 22.05
CA SER A 7 -11.71 21.81 20.78
C SER A 7 -10.91 21.34 19.56
N LYS A 8 -9.57 21.46 19.60
CA LYS A 8 -8.70 21.00 18.52
C LYS A 8 -8.70 19.47 18.38
N THR A 9 -8.73 18.75 19.50
CA THR A 9 -8.82 17.28 19.49
C THR A 9 -10.15 16.80 18.93
N VAL A 10 -11.25 17.39 19.37
CA VAL A 10 -12.60 17.04 18.84
C VAL A 10 -12.71 17.35 17.35
N SER A 11 -12.22 18.51 16.91
CA SER A 11 -12.17 18.86 15.49
C SER A 11 -11.32 17.87 14.67
N GLY A 12 -10.15 17.48 15.19
CA GLY A 12 -9.29 16.47 14.53
C GLY A 12 -9.97 15.12 14.41
N VAL A 13 -10.64 14.66 15.45
CA VAL A 13 -11.38 13.38 15.44
C VAL A 13 -12.56 13.45 14.45
N LEU A 14 -13.30 14.55 14.42
CA LEU A 14 -14.41 14.75 13.48
C LEU A 14 -13.92 14.75 12.02
N TRP A 15 -12.84 15.46 11.72
CA TRP A 15 -12.24 15.46 10.37
C TRP A 15 -11.77 14.07 9.96
N SER A 16 -11.08 13.35 10.85
CA SER A 16 -10.65 11.97 10.60
C SER A 16 -11.82 11.01 10.41
N ALA A 17 -12.91 11.22 11.15
CA ALA A 17 -14.13 10.44 10.97
C ALA A 17 -14.76 10.72 9.60
N ILE A 18 -14.95 12.00 9.23
CA ILE A 18 -15.49 12.39 7.92
C ILE A 18 -14.64 11.82 6.79
N GLU A 19 -13.31 11.95 6.87
CA GLU A 19 -12.39 11.39 5.89
C GLU A 19 -12.59 9.88 5.73
N ARG A 20 -12.56 9.13 6.83
CA ARG A 20 -12.73 7.67 6.83
C ARG A 20 -14.10 7.25 6.30
N PHE A 21 -15.16 7.90 6.73
CA PHE A 21 -16.52 7.60 6.24
C PHE A 21 -16.69 7.93 4.76
N SER A 22 -16.10 9.03 4.29
CA SER A 22 -16.14 9.39 2.87
C SER A 22 -15.39 8.37 2.01
N LEU A 23 -14.17 8.00 2.42
CA LEU A 23 -13.38 6.97 1.72
C LEU A 23 -14.09 5.62 1.73
N GLN A 24 -14.65 5.21 2.87
CA GLN A 24 -15.40 3.96 3.00
C GLN A 24 -16.68 3.98 2.16
N GLY A 25 -17.37 5.12 2.10
CA GLY A 25 -18.57 5.29 1.26
C GLY A 25 -18.25 5.16 -0.22
N VAL A 26 -17.20 5.82 -0.69
CA VAL A 26 -16.72 5.68 -2.08
C VAL A 26 -16.32 4.23 -2.38
N GLN A 27 -15.57 3.61 -1.48
CA GLN A 27 -15.16 2.21 -1.62
C GLN A 27 -16.37 1.25 -1.68
N PHE A 28 -17.39 1.50 -0.87
CA PHE A 28 -18.62 0.72 -0.86
C PHE A 28 -19.36 0.82 -2.19
N ILE A 29 -19.50 2.02 -2.75
CA ILE A 29 -20.12 2.24 -4.06
C ILE A 29 -19.32 1.51 -5.16
N ILE A 30 -17.99 1.65 -5.16
CA ILE A 30 -17.12 0.97 -6.12
C ILE A 30 -17.30 -0.55 -6.01
N ASN A 31 -17.34 -1.10 -4.79
CA ASN A 31 -17.53 -2.54 -4.58
C ASN A 31 -18.89 -3.03 -5.11
N ILE A 32 -19.96 -2.26 -4.94
CA ILE A 32 -21.27 -2.60 -5.50
C ILE A 32 -21.24 -2.58 -7.04
N LEU A 33 -20.59 -1.58 -7.64
CA LEU A 33 -20.45 -1.50 -9.09
C LEU A 33 -19.63 -2.67 -9.62
N MET A 34 -18.52 -2.99 -8.97
CA MET A 34 -17.67 -4.14 -9.33
C MET A 34 -18.44 -5.45 -9.19
N ALA A 35 -19.22 -5.63 -8.12
CA ALA A 35 -20.04 -6.83 -7.90
C ALA A 35 -21.11 -7.04 -8.98
N ARG A 36 -21.52 -5.97 -9.65
CA ARG A 36 -22.48 -6.07 -10.78
C ARG A 36 -21.82 -6.30 -12.13
N LEU A 37 -20.56 -5.88 -12.28
CA LEU A 37 -19.84 -5.93 -13.56
C LEU A 37 -18.94 -7.16 -13.70
N LEU A 38 -18.38 -7.65 -12.58
CA LEU A 38 -17.45 -8.77 -12.55
C LEU A 38 -18.17 -10.09 -12.29
N LEU A 39 -17.67 -11.13 -12.92
CA LEU A 39 -18.11 -12.50 -12.64
C LEU A 39 -17.46 -13.00 -11.32
N PRO A 40 -18.06 -14.00 -10.65
CA PRO A 40 -17.45 -14.61 -9.47
C PRO A 40 -16.04 -15.17 -9.73
N SER A 41 -15.76 -15.62 -10.95
CA SER A 41 -14.43 -16.06 -11.39
C SER A 41 -13.38 -14.94 -11.32
N ASP A 42 -13.77 -13.72 -11.67
CA ASP A 42 -12.86 -12.56 -11.68
C ASP A 42 -12.45 -12.18 -10.25
N TYR A 43 -13.42 -12.25 -9.32
CA TYR A 43 -13.11 -12.10 -7.89
C TYR A 43 -12.18 -13.19 -7.38
N GLY A 44 -12.38 -14.44 -7.85
CA GLY A 44 -11.49 -15.54 -7.54
C GLY A 44 -10.06 -15.28 -8.00
N MET A 45 -9.86 -14.78 -9.22
CA MET A 45 -8.54 -14.40 -9.74
C MET A 45 -7.86 -13.31 -8.91
N ILE A 46 -8.59 -12.25 -8.59
CA ILE A 46 -8.07 -11.17 -7.74
C ILE A 46 -7.71 -11.69 -6.35
N GLY A 47 -8.55 -12.54 -5.75
CA GLY A 47 -8.30 -13.15 -4.45
C GLY A 47 -7.03 -14.02 -4.43
N MET A 48 -6.80 -14.81 -5.47
CA MET A 48 -5.57 -15.61 -5.60
C MET A 48 -4.33 -14.72 -5.71
N LEU A 49 -4.41 -13.63 -6.47
CA LEU A 49 -3.29 -12.69 -6.63
C LEU A 49 -3.06 -11.83 -5.40
N ALA A 50 -4.08 -11.60 -4.58
CA ALA A 50 -3.94 -10.83 -3.33
C ALA A 50 -2.91 -11.43 -2.38
N VAL A 51 -2.77 -12.76 -2.34
CA VAL A 51 -1.76 -13.46 -1.53
C VAL A 51 -0.36 -13.07 -1.99
N PHE A 52 -0.10 -13.09 -3.31
CA PHE A 52 1.21 -12.71 -3.86
C PHE A 52 1.51 -11.23 -3.64
N LEU A 53 0.51 -10.36 -3.82
CA LEU A 53 0.62 -8.93 -3.52
C LEU A 53 0.97 -8.70 -2.05
N GLN A 54 0.28 -9.36 -1.13
CA GLN A 54 0.47 -9.16 0.30
C GLN A 54 1.84 -9.63 0.78
N ILE A 55 2.29 -10.79 0.28
CA ILE A 55 3.65 -11.26 0.56
C ILE A 55 4.67 -10.27 0.01
N SER A 56 4.52 -9.83 -1.25
CA SER A 56 5.44 -8.86 -1.86
C SER A 56 5.46 -7.53 -1.12
N GLN A 57 4.28 -7.04 -0.72
CA GLN A 57 4.17 -5.81 0.07
C GLN A 57 4.90 -5.94 1.41
N THR A 58 4.78 -7.09 2.08
CA THR A 58 5.51 -7.36 3.33
C THR A 58 7.02 -7.26 3.14
N PHE A 59 7.56 -7.70 2.01
CA PHE A 59 8.99 -7.55 1.69
C PHE A 59 9.38 -6.09 1.45
N ILE A 60 8.54 -5.30 0.79
CA ILE A 60 8.78 -3.87 0.54
C ILE A 60 8.71 -3.10 1.86
N ASP A 61 7.73 -3.40 2.71
CA ASP A 61 7.53 -2.76 4.00
C ASP A 61 8.45 -3.31 5.10
N SER A 62 9.30 -4.31 4.78
CA SER A 62 10.07 -5.15 5.71
C SER A 62 11.06 -4.40 6.61
N GLY A 63 10.53 -3.55 7.46
CA GLY A 63 11.24 -2.98 8.61
C GLY A 63 12.12 -1.76 8.31
N PHE A 64 12.49 -1.46 7.07
CA PHE A 64 13.33 -0.31 6.78
C PHE A 64 12.57 1.01 6.98
N SER A 65 11.30 1.08 6.59
CA SER A 65 10.45 2.25 6.86
C SER A 65 10.21 2.41 8.37
N ASP A 66 9.94 1.32 9.08
CA ASP A 66 9.72 1.33 10.53
C ASP A 66 11.01 1.61 11.30
N ALA A 67 12.14 1.05 10.86
CA ALA A 67 13.46 1.37 11.43
C ALA A 67 13.79 2.86 11.26
N LEU A 68 13.43 3.44 10.11
CA LEU A 68 13.60 4.87 9.86
C LEU A 68 12.74 5.73 10.80
N VAL A 69 11.52 5.29 11.10
CA VAL A 69 10.64 5.99 12.07
C VAL A 69 11.24 5.94 13.48
N GLN A 70 11.84 4.82 13.86
CA GLN A 70 12.43 4.63 15.21
C GLN A 70 13.77 5.35 15.41
N LYS A 71 14.52 5.63 14.32
CA LYS A 71 15.83 6.28 14.40
C LYS A 71 15.66 7.77 14.77
N LYS A 72 16.22 8.21 15.91
CA LYS A 72 16.13 9.60 16.38
C LYS A 72 16.99 10.58 15.57
N ASP A 73 18.20 10.16 15.20
CA ASP A 73 19.16 10.98 14.43
C ASP A 73 19.13 10.56 12.95
N ARG A 74 18.10 11.00 12.25
CA ARG A 74 17.86 10.69 10.83
C ARG A 74 18.62 11.67 9.96
N THR A 75 19.34 11.15 8.97
CA THR A 75 20.01 11.94 7.95
C THR A 75 19.24 11.86 6.61
N GLU A 76 19.44 12.85 5.75
CA GLU A 76 18.94 12.83 4.35
C GLU A 76 19.44 11.58 3.61
N THR A 77 20.62 11.09 3.96
CA THR A 77 21.22 9.88 3.39
C THR A 77 20.43 8.63 3.80
N ASP A 78 19.95 8.56 5.05
CA ASP A 78 19.12 7.43 5.50
C ASP A 78 17.80 7.36 4.73
N LEU A 79 17.14 8.51 4.53
CA LEU A 79 15.90 8.61 3.75
C LEU A 79 16.10 8.16 2.30
N SER A 80 17.16 8.65 1.68
CA SER A 80 17.50 8.28 0.31
C SER A 80 17.83 6.79 0.18
N THR A 81 18.56 6.24 1.13
CA THR A 81 18.92 4.81 1.14
C THR A 81 17.67 3.93 1.20
N VAL A 82 16.75 4.21 2.13
CA VAL A 82 15.49 3.46 2.24
C VAL A 82 14.64 3.60 0.98
N PHE A 83 14.60 4.79 0.38
CA PHE A 83 13.89 5.02 -0.87
C PHE A 83 14.42 4.15 -2.02
N TYR A 84 15.72 4.23 -2.29
CA TYR A 84 16.32 3.42 -3.35
C TYR A 84 16.21 1.92 -3.08
N PHE A 85 16.37 1.50 -1.83
CA PHE A 85 16.21 0.11 -1.45
C PHE A 85 14.79 -0.40 -1.75
N ASN A 86 13.76 0.35 -1.35
CA ASN A 86 12.37 -0.03 -1.62
C ASN A 86 12.07 -0.10 -3.12
N ILE A 87 12.61 0.81 -3.92
CA ILE A 87 12.46 0.77 -5.38
C ILE A 87 13.15 -0.47 -5.95
N ILE A 88 14.38 -0.77 -5.55
CA ILE A 88 15.12 -1.92 -6.06
C ILE A 88 14.38 -3.22 -5.73
N ILE A 89 13.92 -3.38 -4.48
CA ILE A 89 13.16 -4.55 -4.05
C ILE A 89 11.84 -4.67 -4.81
N SER A 90 11.09 -3.58 -4.99
CA SER A 90 9.82 -3.62 -5.72
C SER A 90 10.00 -3.98 -7.19
N VAL A 91 11.03 -3.45 -7.84
CA VAL A 91 11.35 -3.79 -9.23
C VAL A 91 11.77 -5.26 -9.34
N LEU A 92 12.62 -5.74 -8.43
CA LEU A 92 13.05 -7.13 -8.40
C LEU A 92 11.85 -8.08 -8.21
N LEU A 93 10.98 -7.79 -7.25
CA LEU A 93 9.76 -8.57 -7.02
C LEU A 93 8.81 -8.52 -8.22
N TYR A 94 8.67 -7.34 -8.86
CA TYR A 94 7.89 -7.21 -10.07
C TYR A 94 8.42 -8.09 -11.20
N ILE A 95 9.74 -8.06 -11.46
CA ILE A 95 10.38 -8.89 -12.49
C ILE A 95 10.18 -10.37 -12.18
N LEU A 96 10.38 -10.79 -10.93
CA LEU A 96 10.19 -12.16 -10.49
C LEU A 96 8.75 -12.63 -10.74
N LEU A 97 7.77 -11.83 -10.34
CA LEU A 97 6.36 -12.15 -10.54
C LEU A 97 5.94 -12.03 -12.02
N PHE A 98 6.52 -11.12 -12.79
CA PHE A 98 6.29 -11.00 -14.22
C PHE A 98 6.72 -12.25 -14.99
N ILE A 99 7.91 -12.78 -14.66
CA ILE A 99 8.43 -14.04 -15.21
C ILE A 99 7.64 -15.23 -14.65
N GLY A 100 7.26 -15.19 -13.39
CA GLY A 100 6.46 -16.22 -12.71
C GLY A 100 5.00 -16.28 -13.15
N ALA A 101 4.46 -15.20 -13.72
CA ALA A 101 3.04 -15.09 -14.08
C ALA A 101 2.51 -16.25 -14.94
N PRO A 102 3.20 -16.72 -16.01
CA PRO A 102 2.71 -17.87 -16.79
C PRO A 102 2.69 -19.17 -15.98
N TYR A 103 3.63 -19.37 -15.04
CA TYR A 103 3.65 -20.56 -14.18
C TYR A 103 2.49 -20.53 -13.17
N ILE A 104 2.18 -19.35 -12.62
CA ILE A 104 1.02 -19.12 -11.75
C ILE A 104 -0.25 -19.44 -12.54
N ALA A 105 -0.38 -18.93 -13.75
CA ALA A 105 -1.54 -19.16 -14.62
C ALA A 105 -1.72 -20.65 -14.99
N GLN A 106 -0.64 -21.36 -15.25
CA GLN A 106 -0.66 -22.81 -15.51
C GLN A 106 -1.09 -23.60 -14.28
N PHE A 107 -0.57 -23.24 -13.11
CA PHE A 107 -0.90 -23.90 -11.83
C PHE A 107 -2.41 -23.82 -11.53
N TYR A 108 -2.98 -22.62 -11.72
CA TYR A 108 -4.42 -22.41 -11.51
C TYR A 108 -5.29 -22.78 -12.73
N ARG A 109 -4.67 -23.19 -13.84
CA ARG A 109 -5.35 -23.52 -15.11
C ARG A 109 -6.22 -22.37 -15.66
N MET A 110 -5.77 -21.14 -15.46
CA MET A 110 -6.43 -19.90 -15.88
C MET A 110 -5.46 -19.04 -16.69
N PRO A 111 -5.46 -19.14 -18.03
CA PRO A 111 -4.51 -18.40 -18.90
C PRO A 111 -4.58 -16.88 -18.74
N GLU A 112 -5.78 -16.35 -18.45
CA GLU A 112 -6.06 -14.93 -18.24
C GLU A 112 -5.29 -14.37 -17.04
N LEU A 113 -4.97 -15.23 -16.06
CA LEU A 113 -4.24 -14.86 -14.85
C LEU A 113 -2.84 -14.29 -15.17
N THR A 114 -2.24 -14.67 -16.29
CA THR A 114 -0.93 -14.16 -16.73
C THR A 114 -0.97 -12.65 -16.94
N LEU A 115 -1.94 -12.16 -17.69
CA LEU A 115 -2.09 -10.74 -17.99
C LEU A 115 -2.49 -9.96 -16.74
N VAL A 116 -3.47 -10.49 -16.00
CA VAL A 116 -3.95 -9.87 -14.76
C VAL A 116 -2.83 -9.74 -13.73
N THR A 117 -2.01 -10.78 -13.55
CA THR A 117 -0.83 -10.74 -12.67
C THR A 117 0.12 -9.64 -13.08
N ARG A 118 0.50 -9.55 -14.36
CA ARG A 118 1.44 -8.53 -14.85
C ARG A 118 0.95 -7.11 -14.61
N VAL A 119 -0.35 -6.86 -14.80
CA VAL A 119 -0.95 -5.54 -14.61
C VAL A 119 -1.08 -5.20 -13.12
N ILE A 120 -1.61 -6.12 -12.32
CA ILE A 120 -1.82 -5.87 -10.88
C ILE A 120 -0.49 -5.68 -10.15
N MET A 121 0.54 -6.45 -10.52
CA MET A 121 1.85 -6.35 -9.87
C MET A 121 2.58 -5.03 -10.14
N LEU A 122 2.18 -4.24 -11.15
CA LEU A 122 2.65 -2.85 -11.31
C LEU A 122 2.37 -1.99 -10.07
N ASN A 123 1.33 -2.34 -9.32
CA ASN A 123 1.02 -1.68 -8.05
C ASN A 123 2.18 -1.71 -7.04
N LEU A 124 3.04 -2.74 -7.08
CA LEU A 124 4.22 -2.83 -6.20
C LEU A 124 5.20 -1.67 -6.46
N ILE A 125 5.41 -1.32 -7.73
CA ILE A 125 6.29 -0.21 -8.12
C ILE A 125 5.66 1.11 -7.66
N PHE A 126 4.38 1.34 -7.94
CA PHE A 126 3.70 2.58 -7.50
C PHE A 126 3.67 2.71 -5.98
N SER A 127 3.45 1.61 -5.26
CA SER A 127 3.46 1.60 -3.79
C SER A 127 4.83 1.96 -3.23
N SER A 128 5.93 1.51 -3.84
CA SER A 128 7.28 1.82 -3.39
C SER A 128 7.61 3.32 -3.52
N PHE A 129 7.13 3.98 -4.57
CA PHE A 129 7.28 5.44 -4.71
C PHE A 129 6.52 6.22 -3.64
N ALA A 130 5.37 5.69 -3.19
CA ALA A 130 4.55 6.32 -2.15
C ALA A 130 5.05 6.05 -0.71
N ALA A 131 5.87 5.02 -0.50
CA ALA A 131 6.30 4.58 0.83
C ALA A 131 7.08 5.66 1.58
N VAL A 132 8.09 6.27 0.97
CA VAL A 132 8.94 7.28 1.64
C VAL A 132 8.21 8.59 1.90
N PRO A 133 7.48 9.21 0.95
CA PRO A 133 6.65 10.37 1.25
C PRO A 133 5.67 10.13 2.40
N LYS A 134 5.06 8.95 2.46
CA LYS A 134 4.18 8.56 3.56
C LYS A 134 4.93 8.51 4.90
N THR A 135 6.12 7.91 4.92
CA THR A 135 6.97 7.84 6.12
C THR A 135 7.39 9.24 6.59
N ILE A 136 7.79 10.13 5.69
CA ILE A 136 8.16 11.52 6.01
C ILE A 136 6.98 12.28 6.61
N LEU A 137 5.77 12.11 6.05
CA LEU A 137 4.56 12.73 6.59
C LEU A 137 4.25 12.22 8.00
N THR A 138 4.36 10.92 8.23
CA THR A 138 4.15 10.32 9.56
C THR A 138 5.13 10.89 10.58
N ILE A 139 6.40 11.00 10.20
CA ILE A 139 7.45 11.60 11.05
C ILE A 139 7.13 13.06 11.40
N ARG A 140 6.71 13.86 10.41
CA ARG A 140 6.38 15.29 10.64
C ARG A 140 5.18 15.48 11.55
N ILE A 141 4.22 14.57 11.52
CA ILE A 141 3.03 14.64 12.38
C ILE A 141 3.41 14.33 13.83
N ASP A 142 4.25 13.32 14.07
CA ASP A 142 4.73 12.95 15.40
C ASP A 142 5.55 14.08 16.06
N PHE A 143 6.40 14.78 15.31
CA PHE A 143 7.16 15.92 15.81
C PHE A 143 6.30 17.15 16.16
N LYS A 144 5.11 17.26 15.62
CA LYS A 144 4.19 18.36 15.92
C LYS A 144 3.32 18.09 17.16
N SER A 145 3.36 16.85 17.66
CA SER A 145 2.60 16.38 18.83
C SER A 145 3.42 16.34 20.12
N GLN A 146 4.74 16.58 20.07
CA GLN A 146 5.64 16.79 21.22
C GLN A 146 5.89 18.29 21.41
#